data_c9f04f46fca8840555dec93b24fcdecc
#
_entry.id   c9f04f46fca8840555dec93b24fcdecc
#
_cell.length_a   1.000
_cell.length_b   1.000
_cell.length_c   1.000
_cell.angle_alpha   90.00
_cell.angle_beta   90.00
_cell.angle_gamma   90.00
#
_symmetry.space_group_name_H-M   'P 1'
#
loop_
_entity.id
_entity.type
_entity.pdbx_description
1 polymer ?
#
loop_
_entity_poly.entity_id
_entity_poly.type
_entity_poly.pdbx_seq_one_letter_code
_entity_poly.pdbx_strand_id
1 'polypeptide(L)'
;MLTKRLTSATVATIVAITLVPLTAQSASAQTITSYCAENQFATPETRGNPNNKELACQMQYLASRYDYTGPINGEMGVNSWKGIQRFLEERFNYDGPINGVPGTNTYKAMQRAGNALSPWNDVTVDGTFDRWSWRNWASAVRRTLTGD
;
A
#
# COMPACT_ATOMS: atom_id res chain seq x y z
N MET A 1 -0.97 -58.10 63.30
CA MET A 1 -0.95 -57.73 61.93
C MET A 1 -1.38 -56.21 61.79
N LEU A 2 -0.42 -55.33 61.65
CA LEU A 2 -0.66 -53.89 61.58
C LEU A 2 -0.50 -53.42 60.09
N THR A 3 -1.58 -53.09 59.43
CA THR A 3 -1.54 -52.52 58.08
C THR A 3 -1.37 -51.05 58.21
N LYS A 4 -0.20 -50.52 57.81
CA LYS A 4 0.06 -49.07 57.61
C LYS A 4 -0.62 -48.59 56.35
N ARG A 5 -1.56 -47.65 56.50
CA ARG A 5 -2.12 -46.90 55.41
C ARG A 5 -1.16 -45.74 55.07
N LEU A 6 -0.63 -45.73 53.85
CA LEU A 6 0.12 -44.65 53.31
C LEU A 6 -0.89 -43.61 52.73
N THR A 7 -0.96 -42.46 53.32
CA THR A 7 -1.69 -41.33 52.77
C THR A 7 -0.80 -40.56 51.78
N SER A 8 -1.11 -40.69 50.52
CA SER A 8 -0.44 -39.94 49.47
C SER A 8 -1.02 -38.51 49.44
N ALA A 9 -0.20 -37.55 49.83
CA ALA A 9 -0.55 -36.14 49.70
C ALA A 9 -0.21 -35.65 48.27
N THR A 10 -1.22 -35.44 47.46
CA THR A 10 -1.07 -34.84 46.11
C THR A 10 -0.93 -33.34 46.28
N VAL A 11 0.27 -32.83 46.04
CA VAL A 11 0.50 -31.37 45.96
C VAL A 11 0.01 -30.89 44.60
N ALA A 12 -1.11 -30.21 44.57
CA ALA A 12 -1.60 -29.53 43.37
C ALA A 12 -0.81 -28.22 43.16
N THR A 13 0.11 -28.22 42.22
CA THR A 13 0.80 -27.01 41.80
C THR A 13 -0.17 -26.18 40.95
N ILE A 14 -0.68 -25.10 41.49
CA ILE A 14 -1.48 -24.14 40.74
C ILE A 14 -0.53 -23.28 39.92
N VAL A 15 -0.45 -23.56 38.62
CA VAL A 15 0.20 -22.67 37.67
C VAL A 15 -0.73 -21.49 37.43
N ALA A 16 -0.40 -20.35 38.03
CA ALA A 16 -1.10 -19.09 37.74
C ALA A 16 -0.72 -18.63 36.33
N ILE A 17 -1.60 -18.88 35.37
CA ILE A 17 -1.49 -18.32 34.04
C ILE A 17 -1.91 -16.84 34.15
N THR A 18 -0.93 -15.95 34.23
CA THR A 18 -1.19 -14.50 34.07
C THR A 18 -1.61 -14.25 32.64
N LEU A 19 -2.90 -14.11 32.45
CA LEU A 19 -3.45 -13.56 31.21
C LEU A 19 -2.97 -12.11 31.09
N VAL A 20 -1.90 -11.91 30.30
CA VAL A 20 -1.54 -10.57 29.85
C VAL A 20 -2.67 -10.12 28.94
N PRO A 21 -3.37 -9.01 29.25
CA PRO A 21 -4.37 -8.48 28.34
C PRO A 21 -3.67 -8.14 27.04
N LEU A 22 -4.00 -8.86 25.98
CA LEU A 22 -3.65 -8.49 24.62
C LEU A 22 -4.39 -7.18 24.37
N THR A 23 -3.74 -6.03 24.63
CA THR A 23 -4.23 -4.74 24.16
C THR A 23 -4.23 -4.85 22.67
N ALA A 24 -5.40 -5.16 22.11
CA ALA A 24 -5.64 -5.02 20.69
C ALA A 24 -5.36 -3.54 20.36
N GLN A 25 -4.18 -3.27 19.85
CA GLN A 25 -3.87 -2.03 19.20
C GLN A 25 -4.85 -1.98 18.03
N SER A 26 -5.90 -1.18 18.19
CA SER A 26 -6.83 -0.88 17.12
C SER A 26 -6.02 -0.23 16.03
N ALA A 27 -5.59 -1.01 15.05
CA ALA A 27 -5.13 -0.45 13.80
C ALA A 27 -6.28 0.43 13.34
N SER A 28 -6.09 1.74 13.37
CA SER A 28 -7.09 2.69 12.91
C SER A 28 -7.45 2.29 11.49
N ALA A 29 -8.68 1.77 11.30
CA ALA A 29 -9.12 1.32 10.00
C ALA A 29 -9.04 2.51 9.05
N GLN A 30 -8.29 2.33 7.95
CA GLN A 30 -8.10 3.38 6.96
C GLN A 30 -9.46 3.78 6.39
N THR A 31 -9.80 5.06 6.46
CA THR A 31 -11.07 5.57 5.92
C THR A 31 -11.04 5.54 4.40
N ILE A 32 -12.01 4.87 3.79
CA ILE A 32 -12.17 4.79 2.35
C ILE A 32 -13.49 5.45 1.97
N THR A 33 -13.46 6.43 1.07
CA THR A 33 -14.70 7.03 0.55
C THR A 33 -15.44 6.04 -0.36
N SER A 34 -16.78 6.12 -0.41
CA SER A 34 -17.60 5.27 -1.29
C SER A 34 -17.15 5.35 -2.74
N TYR A 35 -16.87 6.56 -3.22
CA TYR A 35 -16.34 6.76 -4.58
C TYR A 35 -15.06 5.94 -4.84
N CYS A 36 -14.08 5.97 -3.94
CA CYS A 36 -12.84 5.22 -4.12
C CYS A 36 -13.05 3.71 -3.95
N ALA A 37 -13.97 3.27 -3.09
CA ALA A 37 -14.31 1.85 -2.94
C ALA A 37 -14.91 1.28 -4.23
N GLU A 38 -15.80 2.02 -4.89
CA GLU A 38 -16.44 1.61 -6.15
C GLU A 38 -15.46 1.64 -7.33
N ASN A 39 -14.46 2.52 -7.31
CA ASN A 39 -13.51 2.72 -8.42
C ASN A 39 -12.13 2.09 -8.18
N GLN A 40 -11.98 1.23 -7.19
CA GLN A 40 -10.70 0.61 -6.84
C GLN A 40 -10.03 -0.10 -8.03
N PHE A 41 -10.83 -0.78 -8.86
CA PHE A 41 -10.36 -1.53 -10.03
C PHE A 41 -10.90 -1.00 -11.36
N ALA A 42 -11.55 0.16 -11.34
CA ALA A 42 -12.02 0.78 -12.56
C ALA A 42 -10.87 1.01 -13.55
N THR A 43 -11.15 0.95 -14.84
CA THR A 43 -10.18 1.33 -15.87
C THR A 43 -10.19 2.85 -15.96
N PRO A 44 -9.15 3.53 -15.42
CA PRO A 44 -9.13 4.99 -15.50
C PRO A 44 -9.07 5.39 -16.97
N GLU A 45 -10.04 6.18 -17.41
CA GLU A 45 -9.97 6.82 -18.71
C GLU A 45 -8.95 7.97 -18.66
N THR A 46 -7.69 7.61 -18.51
CA THR A 46 -6.58 8.56 -18.41
C THR A 46 -6.27 9.14 -19.78
N ARG A 47 -7.10 10.05 -20.22
CA ARG A 47 -6.78 10.88 -21.39
C ARG A 47 -5.81 12.01 -21.00
N GLY A 48 -4.70 11.66 -20.35
CA GLY A 48 -3.64 12.61 -20.03
C GLY A 48 -3.99 13.63 -18.94
N ASN A 49 -4.89 13.28 -18.01
CA ASN A 49 -5.27 14.17 -16.91
C ASN A 49 -4.62 13.72 -15.58
N PRO A 50 -3.64 14.49 -15.05
CA PRO A 50 -3.03 14.20 -13.75
C PRO A 50 -4.01 14.33 -12.57
N ASN A 51 -5.15 14.99 -12.77
CA ASN A 51 -6.19 15.19 -11.75
C ASN A 51 -7.30 14.15 -11.82
N ASN A 52 -7.06 13.00 -12.48
CA ASN A 52 -8.03 11.93 -12.53
C ASN A 52 -8.22 11.33 -11.13
N LYS A 53 -9.41 11.55 -10.55
CA LYS A 53 -9.74 11.12 -9.19
C LYS A 53 -9.73 9.59 -9.03
N GLU A 54 -10.12 8.84 -10.07
CA GLU A 54 -10.07 7.38 -10.05
C GLU A 54 -8.63 6.87 -9.95
N LEU A 55 -7.73 7.44 -10.77
CA LEU A 55 -6.31 7.12 -10.69
C LEU A 55 -5.72 7.50 -9.32
N ALA A 56 -6.11 8.65 -8.77
CA ALA A 56 -5.67 9.06 -7.45
C ALA A 56 -6.15 8.09 -6.35
N CYS A 57 -7.40 7.59 -6.42
CA CYS A 57 -7.86 6.52 -5.53
C CYS A 57 -6.99 5.26 -5.65
N GLN A 58 -6.72 4.82 -6.88
CA GLN A 58 -5.90 3.63 -7.13
C GLN A 58 -4.46 3.82 -6.66
N MET A 59 -3.88 5.01 -6.86
CA MET A 59 -2.57 5.35 -6.33
C MET A 59 -2.54 5.33 -4.80
N GLN A 60 -3.60 5.80 -4.12
CA GLN A 60 -3.70 5.71 -2.67
C GLN A 60 -3.85 4.26 -2.19
N TYR A 61 -4.60 3.39 -2.89
CA TYR A 61 -4.63 1.95 -2.62
C TYR A 61 -3.25 1.31 -2.80
N LEU A 62 -2.52 1.70 -3.84
CA LEU A 62 -1.14 1.24 -4.02
C LEU A 62 -0.24 1.74 -2.88
N ALA A 63 -0.31 3.03 -2.55
CA ALA A 63 0.45 3.64 -1.48
C ALA A 63 0.18 2.99 -0.11
N SER A 64 -1.05 2.51 0.13
CA SER A 64 -1.41 1.84 1.40
C SER A 64 -0.67 0.52 1.62
N ARG A 65 -0.13 -0.08 0.57
CA ARG A 65 0.77 -1.24 0.66
C ARG A 65 2.22 -0.84 1.01
N TYR A 66 2.49 0.49 1.06
CA TYR A 66 3.81 1.10 1.28
C TYR A 66 3.73 2.21 2.34
N ASP A 67 3.25 1.84 3.53
CA ASP A 67 3.16 2.67 4.74
C ASP A 67 2.26 3.93 4.66
N TYR A 68 1.39 4.03 3.66
CA TYR A 68 0.38 5.07 3.66
C TYR A 68 -0.84 4.64 4.49
N THR A 69 -1.12 5.37 5.56
CA THR A 69 -2.24 5.09 6.48
C THR A 69 -3.33 6.17 6.44
N GLY A 70 -3.18 7.16 5.56
CA GLY A 70 -4.15 8.24 5.40
C GLY A 70 -5.43 7.79 4.67
N PRO A 71 -6.41 8.68 4.52
CA PRO A 71 -7.68 8.36 3.88
C PRO A 71 -7.50 8.05 2.38
N ILE A 72 -8.24 7.08 1.86
CA ILE A 72 -8.36 6.82 0.43
C ILE A 72 -9.57 7.60 -0.08
N ASN A 73 -9.34 8.79 -0.60
CA ASN A 73 -10.37 9.77 -0.97
C ASN A 73 -10.20 10.35 -2.39
N GLY A 74 -9.12 9.95 -3.09
CA GLY A 74 -8.80 10.46 -4.42
C GLY A 74 -8.10 11.83 -4.40
N GLU A 75 -7.56 12.24 -3.26
CA GLU A 75 -6.79 13.48 -3.10
C GLU A 75 -5.35 13.14 -2.70
N MET A 76 -4.43 13.27 -3.65
CA MET A 76 -3.02 12.94 -3.44
C MET A 76 -2.33 14.01 -2.59
N GLY A 77 -2.05 13.67 -1.34
CA GLY A 77 -1.27 14.52 -0.42
C GLY A 77 0.17 14.03 -0.24
N VAL A 78 0.93 14.73 0.57
CA VAL A 78 2.35 14.42 0.85
C VAL A 78 2.54 12.96 1.29
N ASN A 79 1.70 12.46 2.18
CA ASN A 79 1.87 11.09 2.70
C ASN A 79 1.51 10.01 1.67
N SER A 80 0.50 10.22 0.82
CA SER A 80 0.21 9.30 -0.28
C SER A 80 1.33 9.29 -1.32
N TRP A 81 1.92 10.44 -1.63
CA TRP A 81 3.10 10.51 -2.49
C TRP A 81 4.33 9.83 -1.89
N LYS A 82 4.54 9.88 -0.56
CA LYS A 82 5.59 9.10 0.09
C LYS A 82 5.40 7.60 -0.11
N GLY A 83 4.16 7.10 0.00
CA GLY A 83 3.86 5.69 -0.28
C GLY A 83 4.19 5.31 -1.73
N ILE A 84 3.84 6.15 -2.70
CA ILE A 84 4.21 5.96 -4.11
C ILE A 84 5.73 5.97 -4.30
N GLN A 85 6.45 6.92 -3.67
CA GLN A 85 7.92 6.98 -3.75
C GLN A 85 8.57 5.71 -3.18
N ARG A 86 8.08 5.14 -2.06
CA ARG A 86 8.56 3.85 -1.52
C ARG A 86 8.31 2.69 -2.47
N PHE A 87 7.12 2.61 -3.07
CA PHE A 87 6.84 1.62 -4.11
C PHE A 87 7.85 1.71 -5.26
N LEU A 88 8.12 2.93 -5.73
CA LEU A 88 9.05 3.18 -6.83
C LEU A 88 10.51 2.88 -6.43
N GLU A 89 10.90 3.16 -5.18
CA GLU A 89 12.22 2.82 -4.64
C GLU A 89 12.42 1.30 -4.61
N GLU A 90 11.45 0.56 -4.07
CA GLU A 90 11.53 -0.89 -3.95
C GLU A 90 11.54 -1.60 -5.30
N ARG A 91 10.78 -1.11 -6.29
CA ARG A 91 10.49 -1.85 -7.51
C ARG A 91 11.06 -1.27 -8.79
N PHE A 92 11.38 0.01 -8.83
CA PHE A 92 11.69 0.74 -10.07
C PHE A 92 12.88 1.69 -9.96
N ASN A 93 13.84 1.37 -9.10
CA ASN A 93 15.10 2.10 -8.94
C ASN A 93 14.90 3.63 -8.77
N TYR A 94 13.94 4.02 -7.93
CA TYR A 94 13.82 5.41 -7.51
C TYR A 94 14.91 5.70 -6.48
N ASP A 95 15.76 6.66 -6.76
CA ASP A 95 16.91 7.08 -5.96
C ASP A 95 16.74 8.48 -5.34
N GLY A 96 15.55 9.05 -5.45
CA GLY A 96 15.23 10.36 -4.90
C GLY A 96 14.76 10.29 -3.43
N PRO A 97 14.60 11.45 -2.78
CA PRO A 97 14.13 11.50 -1.40
C PRO A 97 12.66 11.07 -1.27
N ILE A 98 12.35 10.33 -0.21
CA ILE A 98 10.97 9.99 0.17
C ILE A 98 10.34 11.18 0.93
N ASN A 99 10.09 12.26 0.22
CA ASN A 99 9.63 13.54 0.80
C ASN A 99 8.14 13.84 0.52
N GLY A 100 7.49 13.05 -0.36
CA GLY A 100 6.10 13.26 -0.74
C GLY A 100 5.88 14.39 -1.74
N VAL A 101 6.97 14.90 -2.33
CA VAL A 101 6.92 15.90 -3.41
C VAL A 101 7.36 15.21 -4.71
N PRO A 102 6.45 14.95 -5.65
CA PRO A 102 6.79 14.33 -6.92
C PRO A 102 7.62 15.31 -7.77
N GLY A 103 8.86 14.96 -8.02
CA GLY A 103 9.77 15.69 -8.90
C GLY A 103 10.20 14.85 -10.09
N THR A 104 11.16 15.37 -10.88
CA THR A 104 11.66 14.71 -12.10
C THR A 104 12.07 13.25 -11.86
N ASN A 105 12.77 12.95 -10.76
CA ASN A 105 13.18 11.57 -10.44
C ASN A 105 11.99 10.67 -10.14
N THR A 106 10.96 11.19 -9.43
CA THR A 106 9.70 10.46 -9.19
C THR A 106 9.03 10.12 -10.52
N TYR A 107 8.90 11.09 -11.41
CA TYR A 107 8.29 10.89 -12.72
C TYR A 107 9.10 9.92 -13.61
N LYS A 108 10.43 9.98 -13.60
CA LYS A 108 11.26 8.98 -14.30
C LYS A 108 11.01 7.57 -13.78
N ALA A 109 10.91 7.40 -12.47
CA ALA A 109 10.61 6.09 -11.90
C ALA A 109 9.19 5.61 -12.25
N MET A 110 8.19 6.51 -12.26
CA MET A 110 6.84 6.20 -12.73
C MET A 110 6.81 5.81 -14.21
N GLN A 111 7.61 6.47 -15.08
CA GLN A 111 7.76 6.10 -16.49
C GLN A 111 8.40 4.70 -16.64
N ARG A 112 9.44 4.39 -15.85
CA ARG A 112 10.02 3.02 -15.82
C ARG A 112 8.97 1.98 -15.40
N ALA A 113 8.18 2.27 -14.36
CA ALA A 113 7.09 1.39 -13.94
C ALA A 113 6.04 1.21 -15.04
N GLY A 114 5.65 2.29 -15.70
CA GLY A 114 4.76 2.27 -16.85
C GLY A 114 5.27 1.36 -17.95
N ASN A 115 6.52 1.55 -18.37
CA ASN A 115 7.15 0.74 -19.44
C ASN A 115 7.28 -0.74 -19.05
N ALA A 116 7.55 -1.03 -17.78
CA ALA A 116 7.72 -2.41 -17.31
C ALA A 116 6.40 -3.17 -17.16
N LEU A 117 5.33 -2.49 -16.77
CA LEU A 117 4.07 -3.13 -16.38
C LEU A 117 2.91 -2.88 -17.35
N SER A 118 2.97 -1.85 -18.18
CA SER A 118 1.92 -1.55 -19.17
C SER A 118 2.12 -2.39 -20.45
N PRO A 119 1.03 -2.84 -21.09
CA PRO A 119 1.13 -3.50 -22.41
C PRO A 119 1.29 -2.50 -23.57
N TRP A 120 1.30 -1.21 -23.26
CA TRP A 120 1.41 -0.14 -24.23
C TRP A 120 2.85 0.17 -24.55
N ASN A 121 3.06 0.90 -25.64
CA ASN A 121 4.39 1.28 -26.10
C ASN A 121 5.20 1.99 -25.02
N ASP A 122 6.51 1.80 -25.07
CA ASP A 122 7.46 2.47 -24.19
C ASP A 122 7.39 4.00 -24.37
N VAL A 123 7.34 4.69 -23.26
CA VAL A 123 7.52 6.13 -23.21
C VAL A 123 8.97 6.46 -22.85
N THR A 124 9.46 7.60 -23.35
CA THR A 124 10.79 8.09 -22.97
C THR A 124 10.87 8.36 -21.48
N VAL A 125 11.93 7.86 -20.81
CA VAL A 125 12.16 8.07 -19.39
C VAL A 125 12.92 9.39 -19.20
N ASP A 126 12.23 10.50 -19.32
CA ASP A 126 12.78 11.86 -19.24
C ASP A 126 12.29 12.65 -18.01
N GLY A 127 11.24 12.14 -17.34
CA GLY A 127 10.59 12.83 -16.22
C GLY A 127 9.57 13.88 -16.64
N THR A 128 9.23 13.93 -17.92
CA THR A 128 8.16 14.78 -18.45
C THR A 128 6.90 13.94 -18.65
N PHE A 129 5.83 14.27 -17.96
CA PHE A 129 4.60 13.48 -17.99
C PHE A 129 3.61 14.05 -19.01
N ASP A 130 3.54 13.42 -20.16
CA ASP A 130 2.51 13.64 -21.17
C ASP A 130 1.32 12.68 -20.98
N ARG A 131 0.34 12.74 -21.89
CA ARG A 131 -0.83 11.85 -21.84
C ARG A 131 -0.47 10.37 -21.94
N TRP A 132 0.62 10.01 -22.64
CA TRP A 132 1.04 8.62 -22.80
C TRP A 132 1.72 8.10 -21.55
N SER A 133 2.55 8.92 -20.91
CA SER A 133 3.15 8.65 -19.61
C SER A 133 2.08 8.41 -18.55
N TRP A 134 1.05 9.26 -18.48
CA TRP A 134 -0.08 9.06 -17.57
C TRP A 134 -0.86 7.78 -17.86
N ARG A 135 -1.10 7.45 -19.12
CA ARG A 135 -1.78 6.21 -19.52
C ARG A 135 -0.98 4.97 -19.10
N ASN A 136 0.32 4.97 -19.38
CA ASN A 136 1.20 3.87 -18.99
C ASN A 136 1.24 3.71 -17.47
N TRP A 137 1.40 4.81 -16.76
CA TRP A 137 1.38 4.80 -15.29
C TRP A 137 0.06 4.26 -14.73
N ALA A 138 -1.08 4.71 -15.21
CA ALA A 138 -2.38 4.22 -14.78
C ALA A 138 -2.54 2.72 -15.01
N SER A 139 -2.08 2.22 -16.16
CA SER A 139 -2.06 0.78 -16.45
C SER A 139 -1.16 0.02 -15.47
N ALA A 140 0.03 0.56 -15.16
CA ALA A 140 0.96 -0.04 -14.21
C ALA A 140 0.36 -0.11 -12.80
N VAL A 141 -0.27 0.97 -12.33
CA VAL A 141 -0.95 1.01 -11.02
C VAL A 141 -2.04 -0.05 -10.96
N ARG A 142 -2.93 -0.11 -11.96
CA ARG A 142 -4.01 -1.10 -12.00
C ARG A 142 -3.47 -2.52 -11.96
N ARG A 143 -2.51 -2.87 -12.82
CA ARG A 143 -1.91 -4.20 -12.86
C ARG A 143 -1.25 -4.58 -11.54
N THR A 144 -0.58 -3.65 -10.89
CA THR A 144 -0.01 -3.89 -9.56
C THR A 144 -1.09 -4.18 -8.51
N LEU A 145 -2.27 -3.58 -8.64
CA LEU A 145 -3.39 -3.79 -7.71
C LEU A 145 -4.12 -5.11 -7.98
N THR A 146 -4.32 -5.48 -9.25
CA THR A 146 -5.07 -6.69 -9.65
C THR A 146 -4.22 -7.95 -9.72
N GLY A 147 -2.89 -7.80 -9.87
CA GLY A 147 -1.96 -8.93 -10.03
C GLY A 147 -1.95 -9.51 -11.45
N ASP A 148 -2.45 -8.75 -12.43
CA ASP A 148 -2.49 -9.17 -13.86
C ASP A 148 -1.17 -8.85 -14.58
#